data_c20daaae9a42f4f46eef9b6c5307a238
#
_entry.id   c20daaae9a42f4f46eef9b6c5307a238
#
_cell.length_a   1.000
_cell.length_b   1.000
_cell.length_c   1.000
_cell.angle_alpha   90.00
_cell.angle_beta   90.00
_cell.angle_gamma   90.00
#
_symmetry.space_group_name_H-M   'P 1'
#
loop_
_entity.id
_entity.type
_entity.pdbx_description
1 polymer ?
#
loop_
_entity_poly.entity_id
_entity_poly.type
_entity_poly.pdbx_seq_one_letter_code
_entity_poly.pdbx_strand_id
1 'polypeptide(L)'
;MAIDVGSKSVGIALTDPMKMTARPLTTLTRAGLKEDAESICGLLDEHRVERLIVGEPRFLSGQESPVMSVIRPLVEEIRRRRSVEIHWQDERLSSKEAEKKMAELKVPPEQRRKKRDEFAAALILQWHLEEQSEEQY
;
A
#
# COMPACT_ATOMS: atom_id res chain seq x y z
N MET A 1 6.23 -1.76 5.48
CA MET A 1 4.77 -1.70 5.22
C MET A 1 4.50 -0.90 3.97
N ALA A 2 3.54 -1.33 3.20
CA ALA A 2 3.02 -0.53 2.09
C ALA A 2 1.54 -0.28 2.26
N ILE A 3 1.07 0.86 1.77
CA ILE A 3 -0.34 1.21 1.75
C ILE A 3 -0.76 1.60 0.33
N ASP A 4 -1.94 1.14 -0.05
CA ASP A 4 -2.61 1.53 -1.29
C ASP A 4 -3.88 2.28 -0.89
N VAL A 5 -3.84 3.60 -1.02
CA VAL A 5 -4.89 4.48 -0.51
C VAL A 5 -5.91 4.79 -1.60
N GLY A 6 -7.16 4.48 -1.34
CA GLY A 6 -8.27 4.85 -2.19
C GLY A 6 -9.24 5.79 -1.49
N SER A 7 -10.31 6.14 -2.18
CA SER A 7 -11.36 7.01 -1.60
C SER A 7 -12.22 6.28 -0.57
N LYS A 8 -12.33 4.95 -0.67
CA LYS A 8 -13.19 4.14 0.19
C LYS A 8 -12.45 3.22 1.13
N SER A 9 -11.21 2.88 0.80
CA SER A 9 -10.45 1.89 1.57
C SER A 9 -8.95 2.13 1.45
N VAL A 10 -8.21 1.52 2.36
CA VAL A 10 -6.74 1.50 2.35
C VAL A 10 -6.30 0.05 2.44
N GLY A 11 -5.63 -0.43 1.40
CA GLY A 11 -5.01 -1.75 1.42
C GLY A 11 -3.66 -1.67 2.12
N ILE A 12 -3.33 -2.67 2.92
CA ILE A 12 -2.10 -2.70 3.71
C ILE A 12 -1.38 -4.02 3.52
N ALA A 13 -0.07 -3.93 3.32
CA ALA A 13 0.81 -5.09 3.18
C ALA A 13 2.06 -4.93 4.05
N LEU A 14 2.64 -6.05 4.43
CA LEU A 14 3.86 -6.10 5.22
C LEU A 14 4.89 -7.00 4.56
N THR A 15 6.16 -6.73 4.84
CA THR A 15 7.22 -7.68 4.51
C THR A 15 7.24 -8.81 5.53
N ASP A 16 7.79 -9.96 5.12
CA ASP A 16 8.12 -11.03 6.05
C ASP A 16 9.27 -10.58 6.99
N PRO A 17 9.56 -11.33 8.07
CA PRO A 17 10.66 -10.97 8.98
C PRO A 17 12.02 -10.84 8.31
N MET A 18 12.25 -11.57 7.22
CA MET A 18 13.49 -11.52 6.44
C MET A 18 13.53 -10.35 5.46
N LYS A 19 12.44 -9.59 5.32
CA LYS A 19 12.29 -8.47 4.39
C LYS A 19 12.53 -8.83 2.92
N MET A 20 12.24 -10.06 2.55
CA MET A 20 12.45 -10.58 1.19
C MET A 20 11.18 -10.65 0.37
N THR A 21 10.03 -10.84 1.01
CA THR A 21 8.75 -10.97 0.33
C THR A 21 7.70 -10.07 0.96
N ALA A 22 6.74 -9.66 0.16
CA ALA A 22 5.59 -8.86 0.60
C ALA A 22 4.35 -9.75 0.69
N ARG A 23 3.51 -9.50 1.69
CA ARG A 23 2.25 -10.22 1.85
C ARG A 23 1.13 -9.25 2.20
N PRO A 24 -0.10 -9.51 1.72
CA PRO A 24 -1.25 -8.72 2.13
C PRO A 24 -1.49 -8.86 3.64
N LEU A 25 -1.85 -7.77 4.30
CA LEU A 25 -2.19 -7.80 5.71
C LEU A 25 -3.68 -7.61 5.92
N THR A 26 -4.23 -6.48 5.50
CA THR A 26 -5.63 -6.15 5.71
C THR A 26 -6.06 -5.01 4.79
N THR A 27 -7.35 -4.79 4.70
CA THR A 27 -7.92 -3.62 4.04
C THR A 27 -8.77 -2.88 5.07
N LEU A 28 -8.46 -1.61 5.28
CA LEU A 28 -9.22 -0.73 6.17
C LEU A 28 -10.27 0.03 5.38
N THR A 29 -11.49 0.09 5.91
CA THR A 29 -12.53 0.95 5.36
C THR A 29 -12.27 2.39 5.83
N ARG A 30 -12.35 3.36 4.91
CA ARG A 30 -12.12 4.75 5.26
C ARG A 30 -13.20 5.23 6.26
N ALA A 31 -12.77 5.84 7.34
CA ALA A 31 -13.65 6.38 8.38
C ALA A 31 -13.51 7.90 8.52
N GLY A 32 -12.34 8.41 8.22
CA GLY A 32 -12.02 9.83 8.31
C GLY A 32 -10.52 10.00 8.35
N LEU A 33 -10.04 11.21 8.06
CA LEU A 33 -8.61 11.48 7.98
C LEU A 33 -7.87 11.12 9.28
N LYS A 34 -8.37 11.59 10.40
CA LYS A 34 -7.73 11.37 11.70
C LYS A 34 -7.82 9.92 12.14
N GLU A 35 -8.99 9.31 11.97
CA GLU A 35 -9.25 7.93 12.35
C GLU A 35 -8.40 6.97 11.52
N ASP A 36 -8.27 7.23 10.24
CA ASP A 36 -7.47 6.40 9.34
C ASP A 36 -5.99 6.52 9.67
N ALA A 37 -5.51 7.74 9.92
CA ALA A 37 -4.12 7.96 10.33
C ALA A 37 -3.82 7.26 11.65
N GLU A 38 -4.74 7.32 12.61
CA GLU A 38 -4.59 6.65 13.90
C GLU A 38 -4.51 5.13 13.74
N SER A 39 -5.39 4.56 12.89
CA SER A 39 -5.40 3.13 12.62
C SER A 39 -4.09 2.68 11.97
N ILE A 40 -3.61 3.42 10.99
CA ILE A 40 -2.35 3.10 10.31
C ILE A 40 -1.17 3.25 11.27
N CYS A 41 -1.14 4.31 12.08
CA CYS A 41 -0.08 4.51 13.06
C CYS A 41 -0.06 3.37 14.10
N GLY A 42 -1.24 2.88 14.51
CA GLY A 42 -1.34 1.72 15.38
C GLY A 42 -0.69 0.49 14.78
N LEU A 43 -0.92 0.26 13.48
CA LEU A 43 -0.28 -0.85 12.77
C LEU A 43 1.23 -0.64 12.61
N LEU A 44 1.67 0.58 12.37
CA LEU A 44 3.09 0.91 12.31
C LEU A 44 3.78 0.56 13.63
N ASP A 45 3.16 0.91 14.75
CA ASP A 45 3.70 0.63 16.08
C ASP A 45 3.69 -0.87 16.38
N GLU A 46 2.56 -1.54 16.11
CA GLU A 46 2.39 -2.97 16.36
C GLU A 46 3.43 -3.81 15.64
N HIS A 47 3.71 -3.47 14.39
CA HIS A 47 4.64 -4.22 13.54
C HIS A 47 6.04 -3.62 13.50
N ARG A 48 6.31 -2.59 14.32
CA ARG A 48 7.62 -1.93 14.41
C ARG A 48 8.14 -1.49 13.04
N VAL A 49 7.28 -0.85 12.26
CA VAL A 49 7.59 -0.43 10.90
C VAL A 49 8.49 0.80 10.92
N GLU A 50 9.60 0.74 10.20
CA GLU A 50 10.54 1.85 10.06
C GLU A 50 10.32 2.61 8.76
N ARG A 51 9.79 1.93 7.74
CA ARG A 51 9.59 2.50 6.40
C ARG A 51 8.19 2.24 5.90
N LEU A 52 7.52 3.29 5.47
CA LEU A 52 6.19 3.23 4.89
C LEU A 52 6.29 3.52 3.40
N ILE A 53 5.86 2.57 2.58
CA ILE A 53 5.80 2.73 1.13
C ILE A 53 4.38 3.10 0.76
N VAL A 54 4.21 4.22 0.08
CA VAL A 54 2.90 4.71 -0.33
C VAL A 54 2.77 4.57 -1.84
N GLY A 55 1.73 3.89 -2.29
CA GLY A 55 1.44 3.78 -3.72
C GLY A 55 1.11 5.15 -4.30
N GLU A 56 1.77 5.50 -5.39
CA GLU A 56 1.52 6.74 -6.10
C GLU A 56 0.78 6.42 -7.39
N PRO A 57 -0.54 6.63 -7.44
CA PRO A 57 -1.30 6.35 -8.65
C PRO A 57 -0.97 7.39 -9.73
N ARG A 58 -0.74 6.91 -10.94
CA ARG A 58 -0.50 7.73 -12.11
C ARG A 58 -1.28 7.19 -13.29
N PHE A 59 -1.64 8.05 -14.21
CA PHE A 59 -2.17 7.59 -15.50
C PHE A 59 -1.04 6.90 -16.27
N LEU A 60 -1.40 6.09 -17.27
CA LEU A 60 -0.40 5.43 -18.12
C LEU A 60 0.52 6.43 -18.83
N SER A 61 0.03 7.66 -19.04
CA SER A 61 0.83 8.76 -19.58
C SER A 61 1.92 9.25 -18.63
N GLY A 62 1.88 8.85 -17.34
CA GLY A 62 2.79 9.33 -16.31
C GLY A 62 2.26 10.53 -15.54
N GLN A 63 1.12 11.08 -15.94
CA GLN A 63 0.52 12.21 -15.24
C GLN A 63 -0.05 11.77 -13.88
N GLU A 64 0.01 12.68 -12.91
CA GLU A 64 -0.53 12.44 -11.57
C GLU A 64 -2.04 12.24 -11.60
N SER A 65 -2.52 11.22 -10.89
CA SER A 65 -3.95 10.95 -10.77
C SER A 65 -4.61 11.93 -9.80
N PRO A 66 -5.87 12.36 -10.07
CA PRO A 66 -6.61 13.21 -9.13
C PRO A 66 -6.78 12.60 -7.73
N VAL A 67 -6.69 11.28 -7.59
CA VAL A 67 -6.83 10.62 -6.28
C VAL A 67 -5.70 11.02 -5.33
N MET A 68 -4.61 11.60 -5.83
CA MET A 68 -3.54 12.13 -4.97
C MET A 68 -4.05 13.18 -3.98
N SER A 69 -5.14 13.88 -4.30
CA SER A 69 -5.75 14.83 -3.38
C SER A 69 -6.34 14.14 -2.14
N VAL A 70 -6.62 12.84 -2.22
CA VAL A 70 -7.09 12.01 -1.11
C VAL A 70 -5.92 11.42 -0.34
N ILE A 71 -4.86 11.07 -1.06
CA ILE A 71 -3.70 10.36 -0.49
C ILE A 71 -2.80 11.30 0.30
N ARG A 72 -2.45 12.46 -0.24
CA ARG A 72 -1.50 13.39 0.40
C ARG A 72 -1.90 13.82 1.80
N PRO A 73 -3.16 14.22 2.07
CA PRO A 73 -3.55 14.60 3.42
C PRO A 73 -3.35 13.48 4.44
N LEU A 74 -3.65 12.24 4.06
CA LEU A 74 -3.46 11.08 4.93
C LEU A 74 -1.98 10.86 5.24
N VAL A 75 -1.14 10.92 4.23
CA VAL A 75 0.31 10.74 4.39
C VAL A 75 0.89 11.85 5.28
N GLU A 76 0.46 13.10 5.10
CA GLU A 76 0.91 14.21 5.93
C GLU A 76 0.46 14.05 7.39
N GLU A 77 -0.75 13.53 7.61
CA GLU A 77 -1.23 13.28 8.97
C GLU A 77 -0.44 12.17 9.65
N ILE A 78 -0.09 11.13 8.91
CA ILE A 78 0.77 10.04 9.43
C ILE A 78 2.15 10.60 9.77
N ARG A 79 2.72 11.42 8.90
CA ARG A 79 4.04 12.02 9.09
C ARG A 79 4.09 12.89 10.34
N ARG A 80 3.01 13.60 10.66
CA ARG A 80 2.93 14.41 11.88
C ARG A 80 2.89 13.56 13.14
N ARG A 81 2.34 12.36 13.06
CA ARG A 81 2.12 11.49 14.22
C ARG A 81 3.29 10.54 14.48
N ARG A 82 4.06 10.18 13.46
CA ARG A 82 5.15 9.20 13.57
C ARG A 82 6.34 9.59 12.72
N SER A 83 7.53 9.32 13.25
CA SER A 83 8.79 9.52 12.56
C SER A 83 9.12 8.30 11.70
N VAL A 84 8.25 7.99 10.75
CA VAL A 84 8.45 6.89 9.82
C VAL A 84 9.04 7.45 8.52
N GLU A 85 9.96 6.71 7.91
CA GLU A 85 10.51 7.06 6.61
C GLU A 85 9.46 6.75 5.55
N ILE A 86 9.16 7.73 4.69
CA ILE A 86 8.11 7.58 3.68
C ILE A 86 8.72 7.55 2.29
N HIS A 87 8.35 6.54 1.51
CA HIS A 87 8.77 6.38 0.12
C HIS A 87 7.54 6.24 -0.77
N TRP A 88 7.56 6.91 -1.91
CA TRP A 88 6.51 6.82 -2.91
C TRP A 88 6.89 5.80 -3.97
N GLN A 89 5.96 4.93 -4.31
CA GLN A 89 6.17 3.89 -5.32
C GLN A 89 5.09 4.02 -6.39
N ASP A 90 5.51 4.12 -7.66
CA ASP A 90 4.58 4.14 -8.79
C ASP A 90 3.76 2.85 -8.77
N GLU A 91 2.43 3.00 -8.79
CA GLU A 91 1.51 1.86 -8.72
C GLU A 91 0.68 1.67 -9.98
N ARG A 92 1.11 2.23 -11.12
CA ARG A 92 0.40 1.99 -12.38
C ARG A 92 0.23 0.49 -12.61
N LEU A 93 -1.00 0.08 -12.93
CA LEU A 93 -1.37 -1.32 -13.18
C LEU A 93 -1.38 -2.25 -11.96
N SER A 94 -1.19 -1.72 -10.72
CA SER A 94 -1.18 -2.57 -9.52
C SER A 94 -2.50 -3.33 -9.32
N SER A 95 -3.64 -2.68 -9.54
CA SER A 95 -4.95 -3.34 -9.40
C SER A 95 -5.14 -4.48 -10.39
N LYS A 96 -4.68 -4.28 -11.63
CA LYS A 96 -4.77 -5.30 -12.67
C LYS A 96 -3.89 -6.51 -12.35
N GLU A 97 -2.67 -6.27 -11.92
CA GLU A 97 -1.76 -7.34 -11.49
C GLU A 97 -2.27 -8.03 -10.22
N ALA A 98 -2.90 -7.28 -9.30
CA ALA A 98 -3.48 -7.85 -8.09
C ALA A 98 -4.63 -8.81 -8.44
N GLU A 99 -5.49 -8.44 -9.37
CA GLU A 99 -6.59 -9.31 -9.84
C GLU A 99 -6.04 -10.59 -10.48
N LYS A 100 -4.99 -10.46 -11.30
CA LYS A 100 -4.33 -11.60 -11.90
C LYS A 100 -3.75 -12.53 -10.84
N LYS A 101 -3.10 -11.98 -9.83
CA LYS A 101 -2.50 -12.74 -8.73
C LYS A 101 -3.56 -13.48 -7.91
N MET A 102 -4.67 -12.82 -7.62
CA MET A 102 -5.78 -13.45 -6.90
C MET A 102 -6.39 -14.60 -7.69
N ALA A 103 -6.48 -14.45 -9.02
CA ALA A 103 -6.97 -15.54 -9.88
C ALA A 103 -6.02 -16.73 -9.85
N GLU A 104 -4.71 -16.49 -9.91
CA GLU A 104 -3.69 -17.54 -9.81
C GLU A 104 -3.74 -18.27 -8.48
N LEU A 105 -4.01 -17.54 -7.38
CA LEU A 105 -4.13 -18.12 -6.04
C LEU A 105 -5.52 -18.69 -5.76
N LYS A 106 -6.41 -18.69 -6.75
CA LYS A 106 -7.78 -19.23 -6.65
C LYS A 106 -8.61 -18.56 -5.55
N VAL A 107 -8.42 -17.26 -5.35
CA VAL A 107 -9.26 -16.48 -4.43
C VAL A 107 -10.69 -16.45 -5.00
N PRO A 108 -11.71 -16.82 -4.21
CA PRO A 108 -13.09 -16.81 -4.70
C PRO A 108 -13.51 -15.44 -5.22
N PRO A 109 -14.24 -15.36 -6.35
CA PRO A 109 -14.63 -14.07 -6.93
C PRO A 109 -15.31 -13.11 -5.97
N GLU A 110 -16.13 -13.62 -5.06
CA GLU A 110 -16.84 -12.82 -4.07
C GLU A 110 -15.91 -12.19 -3.04
N GLN A 111 -14.70 -12.71 -2.87
CA GLN A 111 -13.69 -12.18 -1.95
C GLN A 111 -12.69 -11.27 -2.63
N ARG A 112 -12.57 -11.35 -3.96
CA ARG A 112 -11.57 -10.58 -4.71
C ARG A 112 -11.72 -9.09 -4.53
N ARG A 113 -12.95 -8.61 -4.52
CA ARG A 113 -13.23 -7.18 -4.38
C ARG A 113 -12.75 -6.64 -3.02
N LYS A 114 -12.93 -7.42 -1.95
CA LYS A 114 -12.52 -7.04 -0.60
C LYS A 114 -11.00 -7.08 -0.43
N LYS A 115 -10.34 -8.01 -1.11
CA LYS A 115 -8.90 -8.24 -0.96
C LYS A 115 -8.04 -7.50 -1.98
N ARG A 116 -8.65 -6.93 -3.01
CA ARG A 116 -7.91 -6.30 -4.11
C ARG A 116 -6.91 -5.24 -3.61
N ASP A 117 -7.33 -4.40 -2.69
CA ASP A 117 -6.49 -3.30 -2.20
C ASP A 117 -5.28 -3.80 -1.41
N GLU A 118 -5.46 -4.82 -0.57
CA GLU A 118 -4.34 -5.38 0.18
C GLU A 118 -3.37 -6.15 -0.72
N PHE A 119 -3.88 -6.81 -1.77
CA PHE A 119 -3.03 -7.45 -2.78
C PHE A 119 -2.28 -6.41 -3.62
N ALA A 120 -2.95 -5.30 -3.95
CA ALA A 120 -2.29 -4.18 -4.64
C ALA A 120 -1.18 -3.59 -3.77
N ALA A 121 -1.41 -3.42 -2.48
CA ALA A 121 -0.39 -2.95 -1.54
C ALA A 121 0.79 -3.93 -1.48
N ALA A 122 0.53 -5.23 -1.50
CA ALA A 122 1.60 -6.24 -1.51
C ALA A 122 2.45 -6.15 -2.79
N LEU A 123 1.83 -5.90 -3.94
CA LEU A 123 2.57 -5.71 -5.19
C LEU A 123 3.42 -4.45 -5.17
N ILE A 124 2.87 -3.35 -4.65
CA ILE A 124 3.60 -2.09 -4.49
C ILE A 124 4.84 -2.32 -3.63
N LEU A 125 4.69 -3.03 -2.53
CA LEU A 125 5.79 -3.33 -1.63
C LEU A 125 6.81 -4.26 -2.29
N GLN A 126 6.36 -5.26 -3.03
CA GLN A 126 7.25 -6.19 -3.73
C GLN A 126 8.08 -5.44 -4.79
N TRP A 127 7.47 -4.57 -5.57
CA TRP A 127 8.18 -3.75 -6.55
C TRP A 127 9.23 -2.87 -5.89
N HIS A 128 8.90 -2.28 -4.73
CA HIS A 128 9.86 -1.47 -3.98
C HIS A 128 11.06 -2.31 -3.53
N LEU A 129 10.82 -3.52 -3.02
CA LEU A 129 11.88 -4.42 -2.59
C LEU A 129 12.79 -4.83 -3.77
N GLU A 130 12.20 -5.09 -4.92
CA GLU A 130 12.94 -5.45 -6.13
C GLU A 130 13.83 -4.30 -6.61
N GLU A 131 13.31 -3.08 -6.65
CA GLU A 131 14.07 -1.90 -7.03
C GLU A 131 15.24 -1.65 -6.09
N GLN A 132 15.05 -1.85 -4.78
CA GLN A 132 16.13 -1.71 -3.81
C GLN A 132 17.22 -2.76 -3.99
N SER A 133 16.84 -4.00 -4.32
CA SER A 133 17.82 -5.07 -4.61
C SER A 133 18.67 -4.73 -5.82
N GLU A 134 18.07 -4.17 -6.88
CA GLU A 134 18.79 -3.77 -8.08
C GLU A 134 19.79 -2.64 -7.81
N GLU A 135 19.44 -1.69 -6.95
CA GLU A 135 20.33 -0.58 -6.59
C GLU A 135 21.58 -1.02 -5.82
N GLN A 136 21.55 -2.20 -5.21
CA GLN A 136 22.69 -2.73 -4.45
C GLN A 136 23.75 -3.41 -5.34
N TYR A 137 23.44 -3.58 -6.60
CA TYR A 137 24.35 -4.16 -7.57
C TYR A 137 24.74 -3.13 -8.64
#